data_34cb31fcffd0ba7759387b4ad12a5b8d
#
_entry.id   34cb31fcffd0ba7759387b4ad12a5b8d
#
_cell.length_a   1.000
_cell.length_b   1.000
_cell.length_c   1.000
_cell.angle_alpha   90.00
_cell.angle_beta   90.00
_cell.angle_gamma   90.00
#
_symmetry.space_group_name_H-M   'P 1'
#
loop_
_entity.id
_entity.type
_entity.pdbx_description
1 polymer ?
#
loop_
_entity_poly.entity_id
_entity_poly.type
_entity_poly.pdbx_seq_one_letter_code
_entity_poly.pdbx_strand_id
1 'polypeptide(L)'
;MKALTYHGPHHVQVENVPDPGVEQADDIILRITATAICGSDLHLYRGKIPQVKHGDIFGHEFMGEVVETGKDVKNLQKGDRVVIPFVIACGDCFFCRMQQYAACENTNAGKGAALNKKQIPAPAALFGYSHLYGGVP
;
A
#
# COMPACT_ATOMS: atom_id res chain seq x y z
N MET A 1 -11.14 -3.65 -11.98
CA MET A 1 -9.83 -4.25 -12.35
C MET A 1 -9.74 -5.72 -11.93
N LYS A 2 -8.71 -6.47 -12.38
CA LYS A 2 -8.41 -7.81 -11.85
C LYS A 2 -7.42 -7.69 -10.69
N ALA A 3 -7.70 -8.39 -9.59
CA ALA A 3 -6.83 -8.44 -8.42
C ALA A 3 -6.68 -9.88 -7.90
N LEU A 4 -5.56 -10.16 -7.25
CA LEU A 4 -5.35 -11.39 -6.51
C LEU A 4 -5.90 -11.21 -5.10
N THR A 5 -6.99 -11.90 -4.76
CA THR A 5 -7.70 -11.77 -3.49
C THR A 5 -7.50 -12.99 -2.61
N TYR A 6 -7.48 -12.77 -1.29
CA TYR A 6 -7.31 -13.80 -0.28
C TYR A 6 -8.65 -14.39 0.16
N HIS A 7 -8.76 -15.73 0.17
CA HIS A 7 -9.97 -16.46 0.56
C HIS A 7 -9.76 -17.40 1.74
N GLY A 8 -8.55 -17.41 2.29
CA GLY A 8 -8.17 -18.27 3.41
C GLY A 8 -6.77 -18.87 3.21
N PRO A 9 -6.22 -19.57 4.21
CA PRO A 9 -4.92 -20.21 4.10
C PRO A 9 -4.85 -21.13 2.87
N HIS A 10 -3.80 -20.97 2.07
CA HIS A 10 -3.57 -21.68 0.81
C HIS A 10 -4.63 -21.46 -0.27
N HIS A 11 -5.46 -20.42 -0.13
CA HIS A 11 -6.52 -20.12 -1.08
C HIS A 11 -6.51 -18.65 -1.46
N VAL A 12 -6.12 -18.38 -2.69
CA VAL A 12 -6.19 -17.07 -3.35
C VAL A 12 -6.84 -17.21 -4.72
N GLN A 13 -7.52 -16.17 -5.19
CA GLN A 13 -8.21 -16.17 -6.48
C GLN A 13 -7.95 -14.86 -7.22
N VAL A 14 -8.00 -14.91 -8.56
CA VAL A 14 -8.02 -13.70 -9.39
C VAL A 14 -9.46 -13.31 -9.65
N GLU A 15 -9.87 -12.16 -9.13
CA GLU A 15 -11.24 -11.68 -9.20
C GLU A 15 -11.34 -10.30 -9.82
N ASN A 16 -12.54 -9.94 -10.26
CA ASN A 16 -12.85 -8.59 -10.65
C ASN A 16 -13.24 -7.79 -9.39
N VAL A 17 -12.47 -6.78 -9.09
CA VAL A 17 -12.74 -5.82 -8.01
C VAL A 17 -13.02 -4.43 -8.62
N PRO A 18 -13.64 -3.50 -7.89
CA PRO A 18 -13.83 -2.13 -8.36
C PRO A 18 -12.49 -1.51 -8.83
N ASP A 19 -12.55 -0.67 -9.85
CA ASP A 19 -11.39 0.12 -10.24
C ASP A 19 -11.11 1.18 -9.18
N PRO A 20 -9.82 1.48 -8.87
CA PRO A 20 -9.47 2.56 -7.97
C PRO A 20 -9.80 3.92 -8.61
N GLY A 21 -10.06 4.92 -7.78
CA GLY A 21 -10.22 6.31 -8.17
C GLY A 21 -9.27 7.22 -7.41
N VAL A 22 -9.04 8.44 -7.88
CA VAL A 22 -8.34 9.48 -7.13
C VAL A 22 -9.24 9.93 -5.97
N GLU A 23 -8.88 9.63 -4.75
CA GLU A 23 -9.64 10.01 -3.54
C GLU A 23 -9.03 11.25 -2.88
N GLN A 24 -7.70 11.37 -2.89
CA GLN A 24 -6.97 12.49 -2.33
C GLN A 24 -6.28 13.31 -3.43
N ALA A 25 -6.01 14.56 -3.13
CA ALA A 25 -5.44 15.48 -4.11
C ALA A 25 -4.01 15.11 -4.56
N ASP A 26 -3.31 14.31 -3.80
CA ASP A 26 -1.95 13.82 -4.03
C ASP A 26 -1.88 12.34 -4.48
N ASP A 27 -3.03 11.70 -4.73
CA ASP A 27 -3.07 10.35 -5.26
C ASP A 27 -2.68 10.28 -6.74
N ILE A 28 -2.22 9.10 -7.14
CA ILE A 28 -2.02 8.71 -8.54
C ILE A 28 -2.68 7.37 -8.83
N ILE A 29 -3.17 7.20 -10.05
CA ILE A 29 -3.64 5.91 -10.55
C ILE A 29 -2.62 5.33 -11.51
N LEU A 30 -2.25 4.07 -11.30
CA LEU A 30 -1.30 3.34 -12.13
C LEU A 30 -1.98 2.26 -12.93
N ARG A 31 -1.62 2.15 -14.20
CA ARG A 31 -1.81 0.94 -14.99
C ARG A 31 -0.64 0.02 -14.75
N ILE A 32 -0.84 -1.04 -13.97
CA ILE A 32 0.23 -1.99 -13.62
C ILE A 32 0.71 -2.71 -14.88
N THR A 33 2.02 -2.74 -15.09
CA THR A 33 2.67 -3.39 -16.24
C THR A 33 3.51 -4.58 -15.84
N ALA A 34 3.99 -4.64 -14.61
CA ALA A 34 4.69 -5.79 -14.04
C ALA A 34 4.53 -5.81 -12.53
N THR A 35 4.56 -7.01 -11.96
CA THR A 35 4.54 -7.25 -10.51
C THR A 35 5.42 -8.45 -10.18
N ALA A 36 5.86 -8.54 -8.93
CA ALA A 36 6.60 -9.68 -8.42
C ALA A 36 5.87 -10.30 -7.22
N ILE A 37 6.27 -11.51 -6.87
CA ILE A 37 5.82 -12.22 -5.67
C ILE A 37 6.98 -12.26 -4.69
N CYS A 38 6.81 -11.66 -3.52
CA CYS A 38 7.77 -11.65 -2.43
C CYS A 38 7.58 -12.84 -1.48
N GLY A 39 8.60 -13.14 -0.70
CA GLY A 39 8.50 -14.13 0.37
C GLY A 39 7.46 -13.78 1.43
N SER A 40 7.18 -12.49 1.65
CA SER A 40 6.14 -12.02 2.57
C SER A 40 4.72 -12.37 2.11
N ASP A 41 4.45 -12.35 0.79
CA ASP A 41 3.16 -12.82 0.24
C ASP A 41 2.90 -14.28 0.59
N LEU A 42 3.95 -15.11 0.62
CA LEU A 42 3.85 -16.51 1.01
C LEU A 42 3.50 -16.69 2.49
N HIS A 43 3.87 -15.75 3.36
CA HIS A 43 3.43 -15.77 4.77
C HIS A 43 1.93 -15.48 4.89
N LEU A 44 1.42 -14.50 4.12
CA LEU A 44 0.00 -14.22 4.03
C LEU A 44 -0.76 -15.42 3.47
N TYR A 45 -0.32 -15.95 2.33
CA TYR A 45 -0.90 -17.13 1.67
C TYR A 45 -1.00 -18.35 2.59
N ARG A 46 0.03 -18.61 3.41
CA ARG A 46 0.08 -19.74 4.35
C ARG A 46 -0.70 -19.49 5.64
N GLY A 47 -1.39 -18.37 5.78
CA GLY A 47 -2.16 -18.02 6.96
C GLY A 47 -1.32 -17.76 8.22
N LYS A 48 -0.03 -17.41 8.06
CA LYS A 48 0.85 -17.10 9.19
C LYS A 48 0.56 -15.75 9.84
N ILE A 49 -0.25 -14.92 9.18
CA ILE A 49 -0.73 -13.63 9.68
C ILE A 49 -2.25 -13.74 9.83
N PRO A 50 -2.75 -14.07 11.03
CA PRO A 50 -4.16 -14.40 11.24
C PRO A 50 -5.11 -13.21 11.08
N GLN A 51 -4.58 -11.98 11.00
CA GLN A 51 -5.37 -10.76 10.82
C GLN A 51 -5.75 -10.50 9.35
N VAL A 52 -5.18 -11.23 8.39
CA VAL A 52 -5.56 -11.13 6.97
C VAL A 52 -7.01 -11.57 6.81
N LYS A 53 -7.80 -10.78 6.11
CA LYS A 53 -9.23 -11.00 5.94
C LYS A 53 -9.55 -11.52 4.54
N HIS A 54 -10.65 -12.26 4.46
CA HIS A 54 -11.24 -12.62 3.18
C HIS A 54 -11.50 -11.36 2.33
N GLY A 55 -11.07 -11.39 1.08
CA GLY A 55 -11.19 -10.27 0.15
C GLY A 55 -10.00 -9.31 0.14
N ASP A 56 -9.02 -9.46 1.06
CA ASP A 56 -7.80 -8.65 1.01
C ASP A 56 -7.06 -8.86 -0.31
N ILE A 57 -6.61 -7.77 -0.93
CA ILE A 57 -5.84 -7.79 -2.17
C ILE A 57 -4.37 -7.95 -1.84
N PHE A 58 -3.71 -8.90 -2.51
CA PHE A 58 -2.29 -9.17 -2.35
C PHE A 58 -1.45 -8.49 -3.44
N GLY A 59 -0.22 -8.17 -3.08
CA GLY A 59 0.79 -7.60 -3.96
C GLY A 59 1.29 -6.25 -3.47
N HIS A 60 2.61 -6.10 -3.37
CA HIS A 60 3.26 -4.89 -2.87
C HIS A 60 4.58 -4.57 -3.61
N GLU A 61 4.89 -5.32 -4.66
CA GLU A 61 6.06 -5.13 -5.50
C GLU A 61 5.61 -4.98 -6.95
N PHE A 62 5.32 -3.75 -7.36
CA PHE A 62 4.76 -3.49 -8.68
C PHE A 62 5.36 -2.25 -9.35
N MET A 63 5.24 -2.22 -10.67
CA MET A 63 5.54 -1.07 -11.50
C MET A 63 4.41 -0.84 -12.49
N GLY A 64 4.30 0.40 -12.95
CA GLY A 64 3.27 0.77 -13.88
C GLY A 64 3.52 2.08 -14.58
N GLU A 65 2.54 2.48 -15.36
CA GLU A 65 2.45 3.77 -16.02
C GLU A 65 1.37 4.60 -15.33
N VAL A 66 1.68 5.85 -15.02
CA VAL A 66 0.73 6.81 -14.46
C VAL A 66 -0.36 7.10 -15.49
N VAL A 67 -1.61 6.82 -15.16
CA VAL A 67 -2.75 7.07 -16.05
C VAL A 67 -3.60 8.26 -15.58
N GLU A 68 -3.57 8.57 -14.29
CA GLU A 68 -4.28 9.70 -13.70
C GLU A 68 -3.49 10.24 -12.50
N THR A 69 -3.58 11.54 -12.24
CA THR A 69 -2.96 12.23 -11.10
C THR A 69 -3.96 13.15 -10.43
N GLY A 70 -3.92 13.20 -9.11
CA GLY A 70 -4.59 14.23 -8.33
C GLY A 70 -3.98 15.61 -8.60
N LYS A 71 -4.72 16.65 -8.26
CA LYS A 71 -4.35 18.06 -8.57
C LYS A 71 -3.09 18.57 -7.87
N ASP A 72 -2.71 17.96 -6.73
CA ASP A 72 -1.57 18.38 -5.92
C ASP A 72 -0.30 17.56 -6.18
N VAL A 73 -0.35 16.57 -7.08
CA VAL A 73 0.81 15.81 -7.55
C VAL A 73 1.69 16.73 -8.39
N LYS A 74 2.97 16.90 -7.97
CA LYS A 74 3.89 17.87 -8.59
C LYS A 74 5.08 17.21 -9.31
N ASN A 75 5.41 16.00 -8.94
CA ASN A 75 6.64 15.31 -9.36
C ASN A 75 6.40 14.17 -10.34
N LEU A 76 5.15 13.89 -10.69
CA LEU A 76 4.75 12.86 -11.63
C LEU A 76 3.68 13.39 -12.57
N GLN A 77 3.65 12.84 -13.79
CA GLN A 77 2.64 13.17 -14.80
C GLN A 77 2.14 11.93 -15.50
N LYS A 78 0.98 12.03 -16.15
CA LYS A 78 0.41 10.95 -16.97
C LYS A 78 1.41 10.51 -18.04
N GLY A 79 1.65 9.20 -18.13
CA GLY A 79 2.61 8.57 -19.03
C GLY A 79 3.95 8.22 -18.38
N ASP A 80 4.24 8.74 -17.18
CA ASP A 80 5.46 8.37 -16.46
C ASP A 80 5.44 6.88 -16.08
N ARG A 81 6.59 6.24 -16.22
CA ARG A 81 6.81 4.86 -15.75
C ARG A 81 7.47 4.88 -14.39
N VAL A 82 6.84 4.24 -13.42
CA VAL A 82 7.29 4.26 -12.02
C VAL A 82 7.36 2.86 -11.42
N VAL A 83 8.28 2.69 -10.49
CA VAL A 83 8.35 1.54 -9.58
C VAL A 83 7.87 2.02 -8.22
N ILE A 84 6.98 1.28 -7.60
CA ILE A 84 6.40 1.65 -6.32
C ILE A 84 7.06 0.86 -5.20
N PRO A 85 7.68 1.53 -4.22
CA PRO A 85 8.15 0.88 -3.01
C PRO A 85 6.95 0.43 -2.17
N PHE A 86 7.09 -0.67 -1.43
CA PHE A 86 6.00 -1.18 -0.58
C PHE A 86 5.63 -0.26 0.59
N VAL A 87 6.52 0.62 1.01
CA VAL A 87 6.28 1.60 2.08
C VAL A 87 5.59 2.83 1.50
N ILE A 88 4.45 3.20 2.06
CA ILE A 88 3.73 4.42 1.71
C ILE A 88 4.24 5.55 2.60
N ALA A 89 4.83 6.58 2.03
CA ALA A 89 5.42 7.70 2.75
C ALA A 89 5.02 9.04 2.13
N CYS A 90 4.73 10.04 2.97
CA CYS A 90 4.27 11.36 2.51
C CYS A 90 5.38 12.25 1.92
N GLY A 91 6.65 11.92 2.16
CA GLY A 91 7.80 12.69 1.65
C GLY A 91 8.13 13.97 2.43
N ASP A 92 7.28 14.48 3.33
CA ASP A 92 7.43 15.81 3.93
C ASP A 92 7.46 15.86 5.48
N CYS A 93 7.02 14.83 6.20
CA CYS A 93 7.07 14.80 7.66
C CYS A 93 8.52 14.75 8.18
N PHE A 94 8.71 14.93 9.50
CA PHE A 94 10.03 14.90 10.14
C PHE A 94 10.87 13.69 9.72
N PHE A 95 10.31 12.48 9.81
CA PHE A 95 11.04 11.26 9.45
C PHE A 95 11.33 11.15 7.96
N CYS A 96 10.40 11.56 7.09
CA CYS A 96 10.62 11.53 5.65
C CYS A 96 11.74 12.48 5.22
N ARG A 97 11.82 13.67 5.80
CA ARG A 97 12.92 14.63 5.55
C ARG A 97 14.27 14.07 6.01
N MET A 98 14.30 13.19 7.00
CA MET A 98 15.47 12.45 7.44
C MET A 98 15.69 11.15 6.64
N GLN A 99 14.96 10.91 5.56
CA GLN A 99 15.01 9.70 4.74
C GLN A 99 14.64 8.40 5.49
N GLN A 100 13.92 8.51 6.60
CA GLN A 100 13.42 7.39 7.40
C GLN A 100 11.95 7.09 7.02
N TYR A 101 11.71 6.75 5.79
CA TYR A 101 10.36 6.62 5.21
C TYR A 101 9.48 5.58 5.93
N ALA A 102 10.08 4.49 6.43
CA ALA A 102 9.37 3.45 7.18
C ALA A 102 8.79 3.94 8.51
N ALA A 103 9.20 5.13 8.97
CA ALA A 103 8.68 5.79 10.17
C ALA A 103 7.75 6.98 9.84
N CYS A 104 7.20 7.05 8.63
CA CYS A 104 6.34 8.15 8.21
C CYS A 104 5.15 8.32 9.17
N GLU A 105 5.03 9.53 9.75
CA GLU A 105 3.97 9.85 10.72
C GLU A 105 2.61 10.04 10.05
N ASN A 106 2.59 10.50 8.81
CA ASN A 106 1.34 10.84 8.13
C ASN A 106 0.60 9.62 7.58
N THR A 107 1.33 8.56 7.22
CA THR A 107 0.75 7.32 6.70
C THR A 107 0.62 6.22 7.76
N ASN A 108 1.14 6.45 8.96
CA ASN A 108 1.10 5.50 10.06
C ASN A 108 -0.34 5.21 10.50
N ALA A 109 -0.75 3.94 10.48
CA ALA A 109 -2.08 3.48 10.90
C ALA A 109 -2.41 3.81 12.38
N GLY A 110 -1.38 4.03 13.19
CA GLY A 110 -1.50 4.49 14.58
C GLY A 110 -1.62 6.02 14.73
N LYS A 111 -1.83 6.78 13.65
CA LYS A 111 -2.01 8.23 13.69
C LYS A 111 -3.13 8.60 14.66
N GLY A 112 -2.76 9.22 15.78
CA GLY A 112 -3.68 9.53 16.88
C GLY A 112 -3.61 8.57 18.08
N ALA A 113 -3.10 7.36 17.95
CA ALA A 113 -2.86 6.45 19.09
C ALA A 113 -1.51 6.71 19.79
N ALA A 114 -0.58 7.40 19.14
CA ALA A 114 0.76 7.72 19.67
C ALA A 114 0.73 8.66 20.89
N LEU A 115 -0.39 9.28 21.20
CA LEU A 115 -0.58 10.08 22.42
C LEU A 115 -0.81 9.22 23.67
N ASN A 116 -1.13 7.94 23.52
CA ASN A 116 -1.18 6.99 24.61
C ASN A 116 0.16 6.28 24.76
N LYS A 117 0.98 6.71 25.71
CA LYS A 117 2.37 6.28 26.03
C LYS A 117 2.61 4.77 26.21
N LYS A 118 1.71 3.90 25.76
CA LYS A 118 1.78 2.43 25.91
C LYS A 118 1.75 1.64 24.61
N GLN A 119 1.60 2.28 23.45
CA GLN A 119 1.61 1.57 22.17
C GLN A 119 2.93 1.78 21.44
N ILE A 120 3.50 0.68 20.96
CA ILE A 120 4.63 0.71 20.02
C ILE A 120 4.20 1.55 18.81
N PRO A 121 4.98 2.54 18.37
CA PRO A 121 4.66 3.29 17.16
C PRO A 121 4.44 2.31 16.01
N ALA A 122 3.28 2.40 15.37
CA ALA A 122 3.03 1.59 14.19
C ALA A 122 3.98 2.07 13.06
N PRO A 123 4.44 1.18 12.16
CA PRO A 123 5.21 1.60 11.01
C PRO A 123 4.37 2.45 10.04
N ALA A 124 5.00 3.06 9.06
CA ALA A 124 4.32 3.66 7.92
C ALA A 124 3.38 2.66 7.25
N ALA A 125 2.37 3.15 6.54
CA ALA A 125 1.46 2.30 5.78
C ALA A 125 2.19 1.47 4.72
N LEU A 126 1.64 0.32 4.38
CA LEU A 126 2.22 -0.62 3.43
C LEU A 126 1.20 -0.99 2.34
N PHE A 127 1.65 -1.11 1.10
CA PHE A 127 0.86 -1.74 0.04
C PHE A 127 0.71 -3.25 0.29
N GLY A 128 -0.40 -3.83 -0.18
CA GLY A 128 -0.66 -5.28 -0.11
C GLY A 128 -0.96 -5.83 1.28
N TYR A 129 -1.07 -4.95 2.26
CA TYR A 129 -1.47 -5.28 3.64
C TYR A 129 -2.68 -4.46 4.06
N SER A 130 -3.41 -3.95 3.12
CA SER A 130 -4.61 -3.10 3.18
C SER A 130 -4.99 -2.60 4.57
N HIS A 131 -5.87 -3.33 5.27
CA HIS A 131 -6.39 -2.93 6.56
C HIS A 131 -5.41 -3.09 7.73
N LEU A 132 -4.32 -3.85 7.58
CA LEU A 132 -3.40 -4.14 8.71
C LEU A 132 -2.49 -2.96 9.06
N TYR A 133 -2.03 -2.24 8.06
CA TYR A 133 -1.04 -1.17 8.23
C TYR A 133 -1.47 0.14 7.55
N GLY A 134 -2.78 0.37 7.44
CA GLY A 134 -3.32 1.60 6.83
C GLY A 134 -2.97 1.74 5.35
N GLY A 135 -2.62 0.64 4.71
CA GLY A 135 -2.34 0.61 3.29
C GLY A 135 -3.62 0.70 2.47
N VAL A 136 -3.47 1.02 1.22
CA VAL A 136 -4.51 0.92 0.19
C VAL A 136 -4.25 -0.32 -0.66
N PRO A 137 -5.31 -0.97 -1.14
CA PRO A 137 -5.19 -2.11 -2.04
C PRO A 137 -4.60 -1.72 -3.39
#